data_f6fcec35cbc6ebe8ac52cbd027f0818d
#
_entry.id   f6fcec35cbc6ebe8ac52cbd027f0818d
#
_cell.length_a   1.000
_cell.length_b   1.000
_cell.length_c   1.000
_cell.angle_alpha   90.00
_cell.angle_beta   90.00
_cell.angle_gamma   90.00
#
_symmetry.space_group_name_H-M   'P 1'
#
loop_
_entity.id
_entity.type
_entity.pdbx_description
1 polymer ?
#
loop_
_entity_poly.entity_id
_entity_poly.type
_entity_poly.pdbx_seq_one_letter_code
_entity_poly.pdbx_strand_id
1 'polypeptide(L)'
;SLLRMPDGVVRDESQAADDELIAALTSALSSALENLNAMRFKEGEKLRADMLSRMDRIEQLVKMVAERAPLVAEDYRAKLKEKIEKYLQGATYDEGKLLTEVALFSDKSNIDEELTRLKSHIEQFRDICRSPIVGRKLDFLVQEFNRETNTICSKSNDITITKCGLELKNEIEKIREQVQNVE
;
A
#
# COMPACT_ATOMS: atom_id res chain seq x y z
N SER A 1 -46.11 -13.86 62.79
CA SER A 1 -45.96 -13.76 61.34
C SER A 1 -44.61 -14.36 60.95
N LEU A 2 -44.62 -15.61 60.50
CA LEU A 2 -43.44 -16.44 60.09
C LEU A 2 -42.64 -15.86 58.93
N LEU A 3 -43.21 -14.92 58.18
CA LEU A 3 -42.61 -14.28 57.03
C LEU A 3 -41.59 -13.13 57.36
N ARG A 4 -41.36 -12.85 58.66
CA ARG A 4 -40.43 -11.83 59.14
C ARG A 4 -39.18 -12.37 59.86
N MET A 5 -38.97 -13.66 59.81
CA MET A 5 -37.72 -14.24 60.33
C MET A 5 -36.63 -14.11 59.26
N PRO A 6 -35.44 -13.64 59.62
CA PRO A 6 -34.29 -13.78 58.74
C PRO A 6 -34.13 -15.29 58.49
N ASP A 7 -33.95 -15.73 57.29
CA ASP A 7 -33.91 -17.12 56.82
C ASP A 7 -35.31 -17.83 56.59
N GLY A 8 -36.45 -17.13 56.66
CA GLY A 8 -37.77 -17.71 56.40
C GLY A 8 -38.05 -17.93 54.87
N VAL A 9 -37.28 -17.44 54.01
CA VAL A 9 -37.34 -17.64 52.53
C VAL A 9 -35.92 -17.94 52.02
N VAL A 10 -35.65 -19.22 51.84
CA VAL A 10 -34.45 -19.66 51.11
C VAL A 10 -34.78 -19.60 49.63
N ARG A 11 -34.01 -18.88 48.87
CA ARG A 11 -34.03 -18.97 47.40
C ARG A 11 -33.53 -20.37 47.04
N ASP A 12 -34.43 -21.20 46.55
CA ASP A 12 -34.03 -22.45 45.93
C ASP A 12 -33.42 -22.12 44.56
N GLU A 13 -32.10 -21.95 44.55
CA GLU A 13 -31.34 -21.88 43.31
C GLU A 13 -31.24 -23.32 42.80
N SER A 14 -32.27 -23.76 42.08
CA SER A 14 -32.25 -25.08 41.48
C SER A 14 -31.15 -25.16 40.43
N GLN A 15 -30.17 -26.01 40.64
CA GLN A 15 -29.05 -26.29 39.73
C GLN A 15 -29.54 -26.58 38.29
N ALA A 16 -30.75 -27.13 38.12
CA ALA A 16 -31.36 -27.39 36.82
C ALA A 16 -31.67 -26.08 36.02
N ALA A 17 -32.11 -25.00 36.72
CA ALA A 17 -32.36 -23.72 36.08
C ALA A 17 -31.05 -23.02 35.62
N ASP A 18 -29.96 -23.22 36.37
CA ASP A 18 -28.64 -22.70 36.00
C ASP A 18 -28.06 -23.46 34.81
N ASP A 19 -28.23 -24.77 34.71
CA ASP A 19 -27.74 -25.57 33.59
C ASP A 19 -28.47 -25.23 32.27
N GLU A 20 -29.77 -25.03 32.30
CA GLU A 20 -30.56 -24.58 31.13
C GLU A 20 -30.17 -23.18 30.70
N LEU A 21 -29.93 -22.26 31.64
CA LEU A 21 -29.48 -20.91 31.37
C LEU A 21 -28.09 -20.91 30.74
N ILE A 22 -27.15 -21.69 31.28
CA ILE A 22 -25.79 -21.86 30.74
C ILE A 22 -25.84 -22.44 29.33
N ALA A 23 -26.66 -23.45 29.09
CA ALA A 23 -26.81 -24.03 27.75
C ALA A 23 -27.37 -23.02 26.75
N ALA A 24 -28.38 -22.24 27.13
CA ALA A 24 -28.96 -21.18 26.28
C ALA A 24 -27.96 -20.07 25.98
N LEU A 25 -27.19 -19.62 26.97
CA LEU A 25 -26.13 -18.61 26.81
C LEU A 25 -25.01 -19.13 25.90
N THR A 26 -24.59 -20.37 26.10
CA THR A 26 -23.54 -20.99 25.28
C THR A 26 -23.99 -21.10 23.81
N SER A 27 -25.22 -21.54 23.57
CA SER A 27 -25.80 -21.61 22.23
C SER A 27 -25.90 -20.23 21.57
N ALA A 28 -26.38 -19.22 22.28
CA ALA A 28 -26.49 -17.86 21.79
C ALA A 28 -25.09 -17.26 21.45
N LEU A 29 -24.10 -17.47 22.33
CA LEU A 29 -22.71 -17.01 22.10
C LEU A 29 -22.08 -17.71 20.91
N SER A 30 -22.23 -19.02 20.77
CA SER A 30 -21.73 -19.79 19.63
C SER A 30 -22.31 -19.26 18.31
N SER A 31 -23.62 -19.06 18.26
CA SER A 31 -24.31 -18.50 17.08
C SER A 31 -23.85 -17.08 16.77
N ALA A 32 -23.65 -16.24 17.78
CA ALA A 32 -23.12 -14.88 17.59
C ALA A 32 -21.67 -14.89 17.03
N LEU A 33 -20.82 -15.78 17.55
CA LEU A 33 -19.43 -15.95 17.07
C LEU A 33 -19.37 -16.49 15.63
N GLU A 34 -20.23 -17.44 15.27
CA GLU A 34 -20.33 -17.95 13.89
C GLU A 34 -20.75 -16.84 12.93
N ASN A 35 -21.77 -16.06 13.29
CA ASN A 35 -22.20 -14.92 12.48
C ASN A 35 -21.13 -13.86 12.35
N LEU A 36 -20.42 -13.51 13.43
CA LEU A 36 -19.31 -12.58 13.41
C LEU A 36 -18.19 -13.06 12.47
N ASN A 37 -17.79 -14.33 12.59
CA ASN A 37 -16.75 -14.90 11.73
C ASN A 37 -17.16 -14.91 10.26
N ALA A 38 -18.42 -15.24 9.96
CA ALA A 38 -18.93 -15.19 8.58
C ALA A 38 -18.94 -13.77 8.01
N MET A 39 -19.29 -12.75 8.82
CA MET A 39 -19.22 -11.35 8.42
C MET A 39 -17.78 -10.91 8.18
N ARG A 40 -16.86 -11.20 9.11
CA ARG A 40 -15.42 -10.86 8.98
C ARG A 40 -14.80 -11.50 7.75
N PHE A 41 -15.12 -12.76 7.47
CA PHE A 41 -14.64 -13.44 6.27
C PHE A 41 -15.11 -12.72 4.99
N LYS A 42 -16.39 -12.41 4.91
CA LYS A 42 -16.98 -11.73 3.75
C LYS A 42 -16.39 -10.32 3.55
N GLU A 43 -16.14 -9.59 4.63
CA GLU A 43 -15.53 -8.27 4.59
C GLU A 43 -14.06 -8.37 4.19
N GLY A 44 -13.30 -9.30 4.75
CA GLY A 44 -11.90 -9.56 4.41
C GLY A 44 -11.71 -9.89 2.92
N GLU A 45 -12.58 -10.70 2.32
CA GLU A 45 -12.51 -11.00 0.88
C GLU A 45 -12.76 -9.76 0.02
N LYS A 46 -13.66 -8.85 0.44
CA LYS A 46 -13.88 -7.58 -0.28
C LYS A 46 -12.67 -6.65 -0.17
N LEU A 47 -12.10 -6.51 1.03
CA LEU A 47 -10.90 -5.70 1.26
C LEU A 47 -9.72 -6.23 0.44
N ARG A 48 -9.53 -7.54 0.42
CA ARG A 48 -8.51 -8.20 -0.38
C ARG A 48 -8.68 -7.90 -1.87
N ALA A 49 -9.89 -8.03 -2.40
CA ALA A 49 -10.17 -7.74 -3.80
C ALA A 49 -9.90 -6.27 -4.18
N ASP A 50 -10.29 -5.32 -3.32
CA ASP A 50 -10.01 -3.89 -3.51
C ASP A 50 -8.50 -3.61 -3.50
N MET A 51 -7.77 -4.14 -2.51
CA MET A 51 -6.32 -3.97 -2.42
C MET A 51 -5.58 -4.54 -3.63
N LEU A 52 -5.98 -5.71 -4.13
CA LEU A 52 -5.38 -6.32 -5.32
C LEU A 52 -5.68 -5.49 -6.58
N SER A 53 -6.88 -4.96 -6.73
CA SER A 53 -7.23 -4.07 -7.85
C SER A 53 -6.39 -2.79 -7.85
N ARG A 54 -6.14 -2.20 -6.67
CA ARG A 54 -5.25 -1.04 -6.53
C ARG A 54 -3.80 -1.40 -6.83
N MET A 55 -3.36 -2.60 -6.44
CA MET A 55 -2.03 -3.10 -6.75
C MET A 55 -1.81 -3.26 -8.26
N ASP A 56 -2.84 -3.70 -9.01
CA ASP A 56 -2.80 -3.73 -10.47
C ASP A 56 -2.66 -2.32 -11.07
N ARG A 57 -3.30 -1.31 -10.46
CA ARG A 57 -3.12 0.09 -10.86
C ARG A 57 -1.72 0.59 -10.59
N ILE A 58 -1.14 0.27 -9.42
CA ILE A 58 0.24 0.60 -9.06
C ILE A 58 1.21 -0.02 -10.07
N GLU A 59 1.02 -1.29 -10.43
CA GLU A 59 1.87 -1.98 -11.42
C GLU A 59 1.83 -1.29 -12.79
N GLN A 60 0.65 -0.87 -13.25
CA GLN A 60 0.51 -0.11 -14.50
C GLN A 60 1.28 1.22 -14.44
N LEU A 61 1.19 1.95 -13.34
CA LEU A 61 1.91 3.21 -13.15
C LEU A 61 3.44 3.00 -13.12
N VAL A 62 3.91 1.96 -12.42
CA VAL A 62 5.33 1.57 -12.39
C VAL A 62 5.82 1.22 -13.79
N LYS A 63 5.01 0.53 -14.60
CA LYS A 63 5.34 0.23 -16.00
C LYS A 63 5.45 1.51 -16.84
N MET A 64 4.53 2.45 -16.71
CA MET A 64 4.59 3.74 -17.41
C MET A 64 5.84 4.54 -17.04
N VAL A 65 6.24 4.54 -15.76
CA VAL A 65 7.49 5.17 -15.30
C VAL A 65 8.70 4.48 -15.91
N ALA A 66 8.73 3.14 -15.93
CA ALA A 66 9.82 2.34 -16.49
C ALA A 66 9.99 2.58 -18.01
N GLU A 67 8.90 2.75 -18.76
CA GLU A 67 8.92 3.07 -20.18
C GLU A 67 9.41 4.51 -20.45
N ARG A 68 9.11 5.45 -19.55
CA ARG A 68 9.50 6.87 -19.68
C ARG A 68 10.93 7.15 -19.23
N ALA A 69 11.43 6.47 -18.21
CA ALA A 69 12.70 6.72 -17.56
C ALA A 69 13.90 6.79 -18.55
N PRO A 70 14.10 5.85 -19.50
CA PRO A 70 15.23 5.90 -20.42
C PRO A 70 15.21 7.11 -21.37
N LEU A 71 14.04 7.66 -21.64
CA LEU A 71 13.88 8.80 -22.56
C LEU A 71 14.24 10.15 -21.92
N VAL A 72 14.29 10.21 -20.59
CA VAL A 72 14.52 11.46 -19.84
C VAL A 72 15.91 12.05 -20.12
N ALA A 73 16.93 11.20 -20.17
CA ALA A 73 18.29 11.63 -20.46
C ALA A 73 18.44 12.15 -21.92
N GLU A 74 17.76 11.53 -22.87
CA GLU A 74 17.74 11.96 -24.27
C GLU A 74 17.05 13.32 -24.43
N ASP A 75 15.88 13.48 -23.80
CA ASP A 75 15.17 14.77 -23.79
C ASP A 75 15.97 15.88 -23.12
N TYR A 76 16.68 15.55 -22.04
CA TYR A 76 17.58 16.51 -21.38
C TYR A 76 18.71 16.94 -22.29
N ARG A 77 19.35 15.97 -22.96
CA ARG A 77 20.42 16.26 -23.95
C ARG A 77 19.93 17.19 -25.06
N ALA A 78 18.76 16.89 -25.64
CA ALA A 78 18.17 17.70 -26.71
C ALA A 78 17.91 19.14 -26.26
N LYS A 79 17.26 19.30 -25.10
CA LYS A 79 16.95 20.61 -24.50
C LYS A 79 18.22 21.41 -24.15
N LEU A 80 19.25 20.74 -23.62
CA LEU A 80 20.50 21.37 -23.24
C LEU A 80 21.23 21.86 -24.49
N LYS A 81 21.29 21.05 -25.57
CA LYS A 81 21.85 21.41 -26.83
C LYS A 81 21.18 22.65 -27.45
N GLU A 82 19.84 22.66 -27.52
CA GLU A 82 19.05 23.79 -28.00
C GLU A 82 19.35 25.08 -27.21
N LYS A 83 19.42 24.99 -25.88
CA LYS A 83 19.78 26.13 -25.04
C LYS A 83 21.21 26.65 -25.35
N ILE A 84 22.20 25.76 -25.47
CA ILE A 84 23.56 26.11 -25.75
C ILE A 84 23.64 26.83 -27.12
N GLU A 85 23.02 26.28 -28.17
CA GLU A 85 22.98 26.87 -29.51
C GLU A 85 22.36 28.28 -29.52
N LYS A 86 21.27 28.46 -28.74
CA LYS A 86 20.61 29.76 -28.61
C LYS A 86 21.49 30.83 -27.94
N TYR A 87 22.28 30.45 -26.91
CA TYR A 87 23.13 31.39 -26.20
C TYR A 87 24.44 31.69 -26.93
N LEU A 88 24.97 30.75 -27.70
CA LEU A 88 26.25 30.91 -28.40
C LEU A 88 26.14 31.64 -29.73
N GLN A 89 24.92 31.88 -30.26
CA GLN A 89 24.70 32.66 -31.51
C GLN A 89 25.65 32.27 -32.68
N GLY A 90 25.94 30.96 -32.80
CA GLY A 90 26.81 30.42 -33.85
C GLY A 90 28.26 30.17 -33.44
N ALA A 91 28.66 30.45 -32.20
CA ALA A 91 29.98 30.03 -31.71
C ALA A 91 30.01 28.51 -31.45
N THR A 92 31.20 27.91 -31.61
CA THR A 92 31.39 26.47 -31.33
C THR A 92 31.35 26.18 -29.82
N TYR A 93 30.77 25.06 -29.44
CA TYR A 93 30.80 24.55 -28.07
C TYR A 93 31.57 23.23 -27.99
N ASP A 94 32.03 22.92 -26.79
CA ASP A 94 32.74 21.67 -26.49
C ASP A 94 31.72 20.53 -26.27
N GLU A 95 31.60 19.63 -27.23
CA GLU A 95 30.69 18.49 -27.20
C GLU A 95 31.03 17.52 -26.05
N GLY A 96 32.31 17.42 -25.65
CA GLY A 96 32.73 16.61 -24.50
C GLY A 96 32.16 17.10 -23.18
N LYS A 97 32.06 18.43 -23.00
CA LYS A 97 31.40 19.01 -21.81
C LYS A 97 29.91 18.76 -21.79
N LEU A 98 29.24 18.85 -22.96
CA LEU A 98 27.82 18.50 -23.07
C LEU A 98 27.57 17.04 -22.68
N LEU A 99 28.36 16.10 -23.18
CA LEU A 99 28.24 14.68 -22.85
C LEU A 99 28.50 14.41 -21.38
N THR A 100 29.47 15.08 -20.77
CA THR A 100 29.77 14.97 -19.35
C THR A 100 28.57 15.43 -18.50
N GLU A 101 27.95 16.56 -18.85
CA GLU A 101 26.78 17.07 -18.13
C GLU A 101 25.57 16.13 -18.27
N VAL A 102 25.35 15.56 -19.47
CA VAL A 102 24.28 14.58 -19.69
C VAL A 102 24.53 13.30 -18.89
N ALA A 103 25.76 12.81 -18.78
CA ALA A 103 26.13 11.65 -17.98
C ALA A 103 25.84 11.90 -16.48
N LEU A 104 26.28 13.06 -15.96
CA LEU A 104 26.02 13.44 -14.57
C LEU A 104 24.51 13.58 -14.27
N PHE A 105 23.75 14.12 -15.23
CA PHE A 105 22.29 14.18 -15.11
C PHE A 105 21.66 12.79 -15.11
N SER A 106 22.11 11.91 -16.01
CA SER A 106 21.60 10.52 -16.10
C SER A 106 21.83 9.77 -14.79
N ASP A 107 23.01 9.87 -14.19
CA ASP A 107 23.32 9.25 -12.91
C ASP A 107 22.41 9.76 -11.77
N LYS A 108 22.20 11.08 -11.71
CA LYS A 108 21.34 11.70 -10.69
C LYS A 108 19.87 11.35 -10.85
N SER A 109 19.41 11.16 -12.08
CA SER A 109 18.00 10.84 -12.40
C SER A 109 17.74 9.34 -12.55
N ASN A 110 18.75 8.49 -12.33
CA ASN A 110 18.57 7.04 -12.39
C ASN A 110 17.65 6.54 -11.29
N ILE A 111 16.60 5.82 -11.68
CA ILE A 111 15.57 5.25 -10.83
C ILE A 111 15.39 3.73 -11.03
N ASP A 112 16.34 3.05 -11.66
CA ASP A 112 16.24 1.63 -11.99
C ASP A 112 16.17 0.75 -10.73
N GLU A 113 16.88 1.13 -9.68
CA GLU A 113 16.87 0.43 -8.40
C GLU A 113 15.48 0.52 -7.74
N GLU A 114 14.92 1.71 -7.69
CA GLU A 114 13.58 1.96 -7.12
C GLU A 114 12.50 1.22 -7.90
N LEU A 115 12.58 1.21 -9.22
CA LEU A 115 11.65 0.44 -10.07
C LEU A 115 11.77 -1.08 -9.84
N THR A 116 12.98 -1.58 -9.67
CA THR A 116 13.23 -3.00 -9.38
C THR A 116 12.67 -3.38 -8.02
N ARG A 117 12.86 -2.54 -7.00
CA ARG A 117 12.31 -2.73 -5.66
C ARG A 117 10.78 -2.68 -5.67
N LEU A 118 10.17 -1.69 -6.34
CA LEU A 118 8.71 -1.61 -6.47
C LEU A 118 8.12 -2.88 -7.09
N LYS A 119 8.72 -3.42 -8.15
CA LYS A 119 8.27 -4.69 -8.77
C LYS A 119 8.34 -5.85 -7.77
N SER A 120 9.44 -5.98 -7.04
CA SER A 120 9.59 -7.01 -6.00
C SER A 120 8.56 -6.85 -4.89
N HIS A 121 8.28 -5.63 -4.44
CA HIS A 121 7.28 -5.36 -3.41
C HIS A 121 5.85 -5.67 -3.88
N ILE A 122 5.53 -5.43 -5.16
CA ILE A 122 4.23 -5.80 -5.76
C ILE A 122 4.03 -7.32 -5.70
N GLU A 123 5.03 -8.10 -6.07
CA GLU A 123 4.98 -9.57 -5.99
C GLU A 123 4.80 -10.05 -4.54
N GLN A 124 5.60 -9.51 -3.61
CA GLN A 124 5.49 -9.83 -2.19
C GLN A 124 4.12 -9.47 -1.61
N PHE A 125 3.55 -8.32 -2.01
CA PHE A 125 2.23 -7.91 -1.56
C PHE A 125 1.16 -8.90 -1.99
N ARG A 126 1.18 -9.33 -3.26
CA ARG A 126 0.25 -10.33 -3.79
C ARG A 126 0.37 -11.67 -3.08
N ASP A 127 1.60 -12.09 -2.74
CA ASP A 127 1.84 -13.35 -2.04
C ASP A 127 1.35 -13.28 -0.59
N ILE A 128 1.59 -12.17 0.11
CA ILE A 128 1.09 -11.95 1.47
C ILE A 128 -0.45 -11.97 1.48
N CYS A 129 -1.13 -11.37 0.51
CA CYS A 129 -2.58 -11.38 0.42
C CYS A 129 -3.20 -12.79 0.26
N ARG A 130 -2.39 -13.82 -0.02
CA ARG A 130 -2.81 -15.23 -0.02
C ARG A 130 -2.68 -15.91 1.34
N SER A 131 -2.06 -15.25 2.31
CA SER A 131 -1.78 -15.78 3.65
C SER A 131 -2.88 -15.39 4.65
N PRO A 132 -3.12 -16.17 5.72
CA PRO A 132 -4.18 -15.89 6.69
C PRO A 132 -3.86 -14.76 7.68
N ILE A 133 -2.58 -14.40 7.86
CA ILE A 133 -2.12 -13.35 8.80
C ILE A 133 -1.29 -12.34 8.04
N VAL A 134 -1.84 -11.14 7.79
CA VAL A 134 -1.30 -10.23 6.78
C VAL A 134 -0.98 -8.81 7.27
N GLY A 135 -1.73 -8.27 8.25
CA GLY A 135 -1.73 -6.85 8.60
C GLY A 135 -0.34 -6.20 8.76
N ARG A 136 0.49 -6.70 9.69
CA ARG A 136 1.83 -6.12 9.94
C ARG A 136 2.79 -6.23 8.74
N LYS A 137 2.68 -7.30 7.95
CA LYS A 137 3.53 -7.49 6.77
C LYS A 137 3.13 -6.54 5.66
N LEU A 138 1.83 -6.31 5.47
CA LEU A 138 1.30 -5.36 4.50
C LEU A 138 1.67 -3.92 4.89
N ASP A 139 1.57 -3.55 6.18
CA ASP A 139 1.96 -2.22 6.66
C ASP A 139 3.44 -1.92 6.36
N PHE A 140 4.34 -2.89 6.59
CA PHE A 140 5.74 -2.76 6.23
C PHE A 140 5.92 -2.53 4.72
N LEU A 141 5.25 -3.31 3.87
CA LEU A 141 5.36 -3.13 2.42
C LEU A 141 4.81 -1.78 1.95
N VAL A 142 3.72 -1.30 2.55
CA VAL A 142 3.18 0.03 2.25
C VAL A 142 4.20 1.13 2.56
N GLN A 143 4.96 0.99 3.64
CA GLN A 143 6.05 1.93 3.97
C GLN A 143 7.16 1.88 2.92
N GLU A 144 7.55 0.68 2.47
CA GLU A 144 8.56 0.52 1.41
C GLU A 144 8.05 1.07 0.06
N PHE A 145 6.79 0.84 -0.32
CA PHE A 145 6.18 1.49 -1.50
C PHE A 145 6.28 3.02 -1.43
N ASN A 146 5.94 3.61 -0.30
CA ASN A 146 6.04 5.05 -0.08
C ASN A 146 7.49 5.54 -0.18
N ARG A 147 8.44 4.81 0.37
CA ARG A 147 9.87 5.14 0.33
C ARG A 147 10.38 5.18 -1.11
N GLU A 148 10.17 4.10 -1.87
CA GLU A 148 10.65 4.01 -3.26
C GLU A 148 9.96 5.06 -4.15
N THR A 149 8.64 5.26 -3.98
CA THR A 149 7.90 6.30 -4.72
C THR A 149 8.41 7.72 -4.40
N ASN A 150 8.73 8.01 -3.14
CA ASN A 150 9.31 9.30 -2.76
C ASN A 150 10.67 9.52 -3.41
N THR A 151 11.51 8.49 -3.49
CA THR A 151 12.82 8.55 -4.15
C THR A 151 12.67 8.78 -5.64
N ILE A 152 11.76 8.07 -6.32
CA ILE A 152 11.43 8.32 -7.73
C ILE A 152 11.00 9.76 -7.95
N CYS A 153 10.09 10.30 -7.15
CA CYS A 153 9.63 11.68 -7.25
C CYS A 153 10.76 12.70 -7.03
N SER A 154 11.68 12.42 -6.10
CA SER A 154 12.79 13.35 -5.79
C SER A 154 13.90 13.35 -6.84
N LYS A 155 14.15 12.21 -7.49
CA LYS A 155 15.12 12.08 -8.57
C LYS A 155 14.58 12.56 -9.91
N SER A 156 13.25 12.56 -10.09
CA SER A 156 12.61 12.88 -11.37
C SER A 156 12.61 14.37 -11.66
N ASN A 157 13.06 14.72 -12.87
CA ASN A 157 12.90 16.05 -13.50
C ASN A 157 11.95 16.00 -14.70
N ASP A 158 11.14 14.94 -14.79
CA ASP A 158 10.18 14.71 -15.88
C ASP A 158 8.74 14.84 -15.36
N ILE A 159 7.91 15.59 -16.09
CA ILE A 159 6.53 15.87 -15.69
C ILE A 159 5.64 14.63 -15.74
N THR A 160 5.91 13.71 -16.65
CA THR A 160 5.16 12.46 -16.80
C THR A 160 5.45 11.54 -15.62
N ILE A 161 6.74 11.37 -15.27
CA ILE A 161 7.14 10.59 -14.10
C ILE A 161 6.59 11.21 -12.81
N THR A 162 6.64 12.55 -12.69
CA THR A 162 6.07 13.25 -11.52
C THR A 162 4.57 13.02 -11.37
N LYS A 163 3.80 13.06 -12.47
CA LYS A 163 2.37 12.76 -12.44
C LYS A 163 2.10 11.32 -12.03
N CYS A 164 2.81 10.36 -12.61
CA CYS A 164 2.70 8.94 -12.21
C CYS A 164 3.08 8.75 -10.73
N GLY A 165 4.10 9.44 -10.24
CA GLY A 165 4.51 9.41 -8.84
C GLY A 165 3.43 9.92 -7.87
N LEU A 166 2.71 10.98 -8.25
CA LEU A 166 1.58 11.49 -7.47
C LEU A 166 0.40 10.49 -7.44
N GLU A 167 0.10 9.86 -8.59
CA GLU A 167 -0.93 8.82 -8.65
C GLU A 167 -0.52 7.59 -7.84
N LEU A 168 0.75 7.17 -7.89
CA LEU A 168 1.29 6.10 -7.06
C LEU A 168 1.07 6.38 -5.58
N LYS A 169 1.42 7.58 -5.10
CA LYS A 169 1.19 7.99 -3.71
C LYS A 169 -0.27 7.91 -3.31
N ASN A 170 -1.18 8.33 -4.17
CA ASN A 170 -2.61 8.28 -3.91
C ASN A 170 -3.12 6.82 -3.77
N GLU A 171 -2.70 5.92 -4.65
CA GLU A 171 -3.11 4.52 -4.56
C GLU A 171 -2.47 3.81 -3.36
N ILE A 172 -1.21 4.10 -3.04
CA ILE A 172 -0.52 3.57 -1.85
C ILE A 172 -1.22 4.03 -0.56
N GLU A 173 -1.65 5.30 -0.48
CA GLU A 173 -2.35 5.79 0.72
C GLU A 173 -3.73 5.13 0.89
N LYS A 174 -4.47 4.90 -0.20
CA LYS A 174 -5.72 4.14 -0.15
C LYS A 174 -5.51 2.70 0.33
N ILE A 175 -4.44 2.04 -0.12
CA ILE A 175 -4.07 0.71 0.39
C ILE A 175 -3.72 0.78 1.87
N ARG A 176 -2.98 1.79 2.30
CA ARG A 176 -2.60 1.99 3.70
C ARG A 176 -3.81 2.10 4.62
N GLU A 177 -4.83 2.88 4.21
CA GLU A 177 -6.09 3.00 4.95
C GLU A 177 -6.81 1.64 5.08
N GLN A 178 -6.79 0.82 4.04
CA GLN A 178 -7.39 -0.52 4.09
C GLN A 178 -6.59 -1.48 4.97
N VAL A 179 -5.26 -1.45 4.90
CA VAL A 179 -4.37 -2.30 5.71
C VAL A 179 -4.58 -2.07 7.22
N GLN A 180 -4.91 -0.86 7.65
CA GLN A 180 -5.22 -0.55 9.05
C GLN A 180 -6.50 -1.24 9.54
N ASN A 181 -7.37 -1.68 8.65
CA ASN A 181 -8.61 -2.39 8.97
C ASN A 181 -8.47 -3.93 8.84
N VAL A 182 -7.28 -4.42 8.46
CA VAL A 182 -6.99 -5.85 8.30
C VAL A 182 -6.24 -6.35 9.54
N GLU A 183 -6.80 -7.37 10.17
CA GLU A 183 -6.16 -8.11 11.28
C GLU A 183 -5.33 -9.30 10.79
#